data_c468797901d69b0a18ee780bc07c3fbc
#
_entry.id   c468797901d69b0a18ee780bc07c3fbc
#
_cell.length_a   1.000
_cell.length_b   1.000
_cell.length_c   1.000
_cell.angle_alpha   90.00
_cell.angle_beta   90.00
_cell.angle_gamma   90.00
#
_symmetry.space_group_name_H-M   'P 1'
#
loop_
_entity.id
_entity.type
_entity.pdbx_description
1 polymer ?
#
loop_
_entity_poly.entity_id
_entity_poly.type
_entity_poly.pdbx_seq_one_letter_code
_entity_poly.pdbx_strand_id
1 'polypeptide(L)'
;MIIKRGDVYYAMLDPIIGSEQGGFRPVVIIQNDVGNRYSTTVIASVTTRKKKVYMPTHVPVKLRHDDFPHEFVVMLEQIRTIDKSRLLDYICTLSPAKMREIDRALAVSLGIKQCGKIDKFAKNA
;
A
#
# COMPACT_ATOMS: atom_id res chain seq x y z
N MET A 1 -12.88 8.09 12.62
CA MET A 1 -11.49 7.91 12.17
C MET A 1 -11.32 8.47 10.76
N ILE A 2 -10.43 9.42 10.62
CA ILE A 2 -10.12 10.02 9.32
C ILE A 2 -8.83 9.41 8.82
N ILE A 3 -8.92 8.64 7.73
CA ILE A 3 -7.75 8.02 7.12
C ILE A 3 -7.46 8.69 5.79
N LYS A 4 -6.19 8.69 5.41
CA LYS A 4 -5.76 9.29 4.16
C LYS A 4 -4.87 8.35 3.38
N ARG A 5 -4.91 8.49 2.06
CA ARG A 5 -4.05 7.71 1.19
C ARG A 5 -2.58 7.94 1.55
N GLY A 6 -1.84 6.86 1.73
CA GLY A 6 -0.45 6.92 2.16
C GLY A 6 -0.25 6.72 3.66
N ASP A 7 -1.32 6.75 4.44
CA ASP A 7 -1.22 6.45 5.86
C ASP A 7 -0.88 4.98 6.07
N VAL A 8 -0.07 4.69 7.07
CA VAL A 8 0.30 3.34 7.48
C VAL A 8 -0.33 3.07 8.84
N TYR A 9 -1.08 1.99 8.92
CA TYR A 9 -1.77 1.57 10.14
C TYR A 9 -1.44 0.11 10.44
N TYR A 10 -1.50 -0.27 11.70
CA TYR A 10 -1.65 -1.67 12.04
C TYR A 10 -3.09 -2.09 11.74
N ALA A 11 -3.25 -3.32 11.28
CA ALA A 11 -4.57 -3.86 10.97
C ALA A 11 -4.63 -5.34 11.30
N MET A 12 -5.82 -5.83 11.63
CA MET A 12 -6.08 -7.24 11.80
C MET A 12 -6.69 -7.77 10.50
N LEU A 13 -5.96 -8.62 9.82
CA LEU A 13 -6.33 -9.08 8.48
C LEU A 13 -6.99 -10.45 8.43
N ASP A 14 -7.04 -11.17 9.54
CA ASP A 14 -7.74 -12.46 9.60
C ASP A 14 -9.26 -12.25 9.58
N PRO A 15 -10.01 -13.22 9.05
CA PRO A 15 -9.55 -14.49 8.47
C PRO A 15 -9.03 -14.34 7.03
N ILE A 16 -8.16 -15.27 6.66
CA ILE A 16 -7.60 -15.32 5.30
C ILE A 16 -7.75 -16.74 4.74
N ILE A 17 -7.46 -16.87 3.45
CA ILE A 17 -7.43 -18.15 2.76
C ILE A 17 -6.09 -18.31 2.07
N GLY A 18 -5.46 -19.48 2.26
CA GLY A 18 -4.24 -19.83 1.55
C GLY A 18 -3.09 -18.86 1.78
N SER A 19 -2.54 -18.36 0.69
CA SER A 19 -1.33 -17.53 0.71
C SER A 19 -1.60 -16.04 0.94
N GLU A 20 -2.83 -15.66 1.26
CA GLU A 20 -3.14 -14.28 1.59
C GLU A 20 -2.38 -13.84 2.84
N GLN A 21 -2.01 -12.56 2.87
CA GLN A 21 -1.37 -12.01 4.06
C GLN A 21 -2.40 -11.80 5.14
N GLY A 22 -2.19 -12.44 6.29
CA GLY A 22 -3.13 -12.38 7.40
C GLY A 22 -2.50 -11.97 8.70
N GLY A 23 -3.29 -12.02 9.76
CA GLY A 23 -2.87 -11.70 11.10
C GLY A 23 -2.77 -10.20 11.35
N PHE A 24 -2.10 -9.86 12.42
CA PHE A 24 -1.87 -8.48 12.83
C PHE A 24 -0.63 -7.98 12.11
N ARG A 25 -0.79 -6.98 11.22
CA ARG A 25 0.35 -6.46 10.47
C ARG A 25 0.12 -5.04 9.98
N PRO A 26 1.21 -4.35 9.62
CA PRO A 26 1.08 -3.01 9.04
C PRO A 26 0.49 -3.07 7.64
N VAL A 27 -0.27 -2.04 7.30
CA VAL A 27 -0.85 -1.89 5.97
C VAL A 27 -0.74 -0.44 5.54
N VAL A 28 -0.69 -0.21 4.23
CA VAL A 28 -0.69 1.13 3.66
C VAL A 28 -2.03 1.39 3.01
N ILE A 29 -2.64 2.52 3.33
CA ILE A 29 -3.90 2.94 2.69
C ILE A 29 -3.58 3.38 1.26
N ILE A 30 -4.14 2.70 0.28
CA ILE A 30 -3.90 3.04 -1.13
C ILE A 30 -5.15 3.55 -1.84
N GLN A 31 -6.32 3.45 -1.21
CA GLN A 31 -7.54 4.00 -1.77
C GLN A 31 -7.50 5.52 -1.76
N ASN A 32 -8.13 6.16 -2.75
CA ASN A 32 -8.20 7.61 -2.82
C ASN A 32 -8.98 8.19 -1.63
N ASP A 33 -8.74 9.48 -1.35
CA ASP A 33 -9.29 10.10 -0.15
C ASP A 33 -10.80 10.32 -0.21
N VAL A 34 -11.37 10.36 -1.39
CA VAL A 34 -12.83 10.46 -1.52
C VAL A 34 -13.46 9.14 -1.06
N GLY A 35 -12.93 8.01 -1.54
CA GLY A 35 -13.40 6.70 -1.12
C GLY A 35 -13.16 6.45 0.37
N ASN A 36 -12.10 7.04 0.91
CA ASN A 36 -11.75 6.88 2.32
C ASN A 36 -12.75 7.53 3.28
N ARG A 37 -13.74 8.25 2.79
CA ARG A 37 -14.81 8.80 3.62
C ARG A 37 -15.85 7.74 3.99
N TYR A 38 -15.86 6.61 3.29
CA TYR A 38 -16.85 5.56 3.49
C TYR A 38 -16.32 4.48 4.41
N SER A 39 -17.08 3.41 4.58
CA SER A 39 -16.81 2.40 5.61
C SER A 39 -15.66 1.45 5.29
N THR A 40 -15.26 1.36 4.03
CA THR A 40 -14.18 0.46 3.62
C THR A 40 -13.04 1.23 2.97
N THR A 41 -11.87 0.59 2.94
CA THR A 41 -10.72 1.15 2.25
C THR A 41 -9.93 0.03 1.59
N VAL A 42 -9.11 0.39 0.60
CA VAL A 42 -8.22 -0.56 -0.06
C VAL A 42 -6.83 -0.37 0.50
N ILE A 43 -6.22 -1.48 0.91
CA ILE A 43 -4.89 -1.46 1.52
C ILE A 43 -3.92 -2.36 0.77
N ALA A 44 -2.63 -2.09 0.96
CA ALA A 44 -1.56 -2.99 0.57
C ALA A 44 -0.88 -3.48 1.83
N SER A 45 -0.57 -4.76 1.88
CA SER A 45 0.09 -5.35 3.04
C SER A 45 1.57 -5.00 3.07
N VAL A 46 2.11 -4.97 4.27
CA VAL A 46 3.52 -4.65 4.51
C VAL A 46 4.18 -5.83 5.20
N THR A 47 5.40 -6.15 4.79
CA THR A 47 6.21 -7.11 5.50
C THR A 47 7.46 -6.44 6.05
N THR A 48 7.83 -6.82 7.28
CA THR A 48 9.07 -6.35 7.88
C THR A 48 10.22 -7.33 7.59
N ARG A 49 9.91 -8.44 6.94
CA ARG A 49 10.92 -9.44 6.59
C ARG A 49 11.80 -8.93 5.47
N LYS A 50 13.09 -8.89 5.72
CA LYS A 50 14.05 -8.44 4.72
C LYS A 50 14.11 -9.43 3.56
N LYS A 51 14.08 -8.92 2.34
CA LYS A 51 14.13 -9.75 1.13
C LYS A 51 15.44 -9.52 0.40
N LYS A 52 15.97 -10.59 -0.20
CA LYS A 52 17.20 -10.50 -0.99
C LYS A 52 16.92 -9.91 -2.37
N VAL A 53 15.77 -10.24 -2.93
CA VAL A 53 15.36 -9.76 -4.26
C VAL A 53 13.95 -9.22 -4.15
N TYR A 54 13.75 -8.04 -4.69
CA TYR A 54 12.43 -7.42 -4.70
C TYR A 54 11.75 -7.66 -6.04
N MET A 55 10.45 -7.92 -6.00
CA MET A 55 9.63 -8.00 -7.20
C MET A 55 9.28 -6.57 -7.65
N PRO A 56 8.92 -6.38 -8.93
CA PRO A 56 8.48 -5.05 -9.41
C PRO A 56 7.27 -4.51 -8.64
N THR A 57 6.53 -5.36 -7.93
CA THR A 57 5.39 -4.97 -7.12
C THR A 57 5.78 -4.62 -5.69
N HIS A 58 7.05 -4.69 -5.35
CA HIS A 58 7.54 -4.40 -4.01
C HIS A 58 8.12 -3.00 -3.94
N VAL A 59 7.83 -2.28 -2.86
CA VAL A 59 8.41 -0.96 -2.60
C VAL A 59 9.05 -0.98 -1.23
N PRO A 60 10.40 -0.96 -1.15
CA PRO A 60 11.07 -0.89 0.13
C PRO A 60 10.96 0.52 0.70
N VAL A 61 10.76 0.61 2.00
CA VAL A 61 10.63 1.88 2.71
C VAL A 61 11.55 1.87 3.92
N LYS A 62 12.27 2.97 4.13
CA LYS A 62 13.05 3.20 5.32
C LYS A 62 12.43 4.36 6.09
N LEU A 63 12.17 4.14 7.35
CA LEU A 63 11.60 5.16 8.22
C LEU A 63 12.55 5.46 9.37
N ARG A 64 12.48 6.69 9.86
CA ARG A 64 13.12 7.07 11.10
C ARG A 64 12.02 7.19 12.15
N HIS A 65 11.67 6.06 12.72
CA HIS A 65 10.62 6.02 13.71
C HIS A 65 11.00 5.01 14.79
N ASP A 66 10.95 5.42 16.05
CA ASP A 66 11.47 4.60 17.14
C ASP A 66 10.61 3.38 17.46
N ASP A 67 9.31 3.47 17.24
CA ASP A 67 8.38 2.44 17.63
C ASP A 67 7.99 1.49 16.49
N PHE A 68 8.70 1.56 15.37
CA PHE A 68 8.38 0.75 14.20
C PHE A 68 9.69 0.34 13.53
N PRO A 69 9.75 -0.86 12.93
CA PRO A 69 10.95 -1.27 12.21
C PRO A 69 11.39 -0.23 11.19
N HIS A 70 12.69 0.08 11.19
CA HIS A 70 13.23 1.10 10.30
C HIS A 70 13.06 0.77 8.83
N GLU A 71 12.95 -0.52 8.49
CA GLU A 71 12.81 -0.95 7.12
C GLU A 71 11.64 -1.90 6.99
N PHE A 72 10.85 -1.71 5.93
CA PHE A 72 9.78 -2.63 5.60
C PHE A 72 9.52 -2.57 4.09
N VAL A 73 8.76 -3.54 3.60
CA VAL A 73 8.45 -3.63 2.18
C VAL A 73 6.94 -3.61 2.00
N VAL A 74 6.47 -2.71 1.16
CA VAL A 74 5.06 -2.67 0.77
C VAL A 74 4.88 -3.61 -0.40
N MET A 75 3.92 -4.50 -0.30
CA MET A 75 3.68 -5.54 -1.31
C MET A 75 2.41 -5.21 -2.08
N LEU A 76 2.57 -4.66 -3.29
CA LEU A 76 1.42 -4.23 -4.08
C LEU A 76 0.73 -5.40 -4.79
N GLU A 77 1.24 -6.61 -4.65
CA GLU A 77 0.53 -7.81 -5.09
C GLU A 77 -0.40 -8.33 -3.97
N GLN A 78 -0.28 -7.80 -2.76
CA GLN A 78 -1.10 -8.19 -1.61
C GLN A 78 -2.02 -7.04 -1.23
N ILE A 79 -2.96 -6.74 -2.12
CA ILE A 79 -3.92 -5.65 -1.88
C ILE A 79 -5.29 -6.25 -1.60
N ARG A 80 -6.07 -5.56 -0.78
CA ARG A 80 -7.44 -5.98 -0.51
C ARG A 80 -8.27 -4.84 0.06
N THR A 81 -9.58 -4.96 -0.08
CA THR A 81 -10.51 -4.05 0.55
C THR A 81 -10.82 -4.57 1.95
N ILE A 82 -10.76 -3.71 2.93
CA ILE A 82 -11.10 -4.06 4.31
C ILE A 82 -12.08 -3.04 4.88
N ASP A 83 -12.83 -3.47 5.88
CA ASP A 83 -13.63 -2.55 6.67
C ASP A 83 -12.69 -1.71 7.54
N LYS A 84 -13.00 -0.44 7.71
CA LYS A 84 -12.15 0.44 8.52
C LYS A 84 -11.99 -0.03 9.95
N SER A 85 -12.96 -0.79 10.47
CA SER A 85 -12.87 -1.32 11.82
C SER A 85 -11.69 -2.28 12.03
N ARG A 86 -11.10 -2.78 10.94
CA ARG A 86 -9.90 -3.61 11.03
C ARG A 86 -8.64 -2.80 11.28
N LEU A 87 -8.69 -1.48 11.06
CA LEU A 87 -7.54 -0.60 11.29
C LEU A 87 -7.40 -0.31 12.79
N LEU A 88 -6.17 -0.40 13.27
CA LEU A 88 -5.84 -0.18 14.67
C LEU A 88 -4.97 1.08 14.78
N ASP A 89 -3.77 0.98 15.33
CA ASP A 89 -2.96 2.15 15.58
C ASP A 89 -2.35 2.75 14.31
N TYR A 90 -2.39 4.07 14.22
CA TYR A 90 -1.70 4.82 13.18
C TYR A 90 -0.19 4.75 13.43
N ILE A 91 0.58 4.55 12.38
CA ILE A 91 2.04 4.46 12.48
C ILE A 91 2.69 5.71 11.91
N CYS A 92 2.43 6.00 10.63
CA CYS A 92 3.07 7.12 9.93
C CYS A 92 2.35 7.37 8.62
N THR A 93 2.80 8.39 7.90
CA THR A 93 2.33 8.70 6.55
C THR A 93 3.53 8.72 5.61
N LEU A 94 3.42 8.02 4.50
CA LEU A 94 4.50 7.96 3.53
C LEU A 94 4.62 9.26 2.75
N SER A 95 5.83 9.58 2.32
CA SER A 95 6.10 10.81 1.56
C SER A 95 5.47 10.74 0.17
N PRO A 96 5.20 11.89 -0.46
CA PRO A 96 4.72 11.90 -1.83
C PRO A 96 5.66 11.18 -2.79
N ALA A 97 6.97 11.28 -2.58
CA ALA A 97 7.94 10.58 -3.42
C ALA A 97 7.78 9.06 -3.29
N LYS A 98 7.59 8.58 -2.07
CA LYS A 98 7.40 7.15 -1.83
C LYS A 98 6.06 6.69 -2.40
N MET A 99 5.04 7.52 -2.31
CA MET A 99 3.74 7.19 -2.89
C MET A 99 3.79 7.11 -4.41
N ARG A 100 4.66 7.87 -5.07
CA ARG A 100 4.84 7.73 -6.51
C ARG A 100 5.44 6.37 -6.86
N GLU A 101 6.37 5.86 -6.04
CA GLU A 101 6.90 4.52 -6.23
C GLU A 101 5.80 3.47 -6.05
N ILE A 102 4.96 3.67 -5.05
CA ILE A 102 3.83 2.77 -4.80
C ILE A 102 2.86 2.80 -5.98
N ASP A 103 2.58 3.97 -6.54
CA ASP A 103 1.69 4.07 -7.71
C ASP A 103 2.24 3.26 -8.88
N ARG A 104 3.54 3.33 -9.12
CA ARG A 104 4.16 2.57 -10.21
C ARG A 104 4.07 1.07 -9.95
N ALA A 105 4.37 0.65 -8.74
CA ALA A 105 4.30 -0.76 -8.37
C ALA A 105 2.87 -1.29 -8.43
N LEU A 106 1.91 -0.46 -8.04
CA LEU A 106 0.49 -0.82 -8.10
C LEU A 106 0.04 -0.98 -9.56
N ALA A 107 0.48 -0.09 -10.44
CA ALA A 107 0.17 -0.20 -11.86
C ALA A 107 0.74 -1.49 -12.45
N VAL A 108 1.96 -1.87 -12.05
CA VAL A 108 2.54 -3.14 -12.46
C VAL A 108 1.69 -4.30 -11.96
N SER A 109 1.31 -4.27 -10.69
CA SER A 109 0.53 -5.34 -10.07
C SER A 109 -0.81 -5.56 -10.78
N LEU A 110 -1.46 -4.47 -11.17
CA LEU A 110 -2.78 -4.53 -11.78
C LEU A 110 -2.76 -4.54 -13.30
N GLY A 111 -1.57 -4.46 -13.90
CA GLY A 111 -1.45 -4.44 -15.36
C GLY A 111 -1.92 -3.15 -15.99
N ILE A 112 -1.85 -2.04 -15.25
CA ILE A 112 -2.29 -0.73 -15.76
C ILE A 112 -1.14 -0.06 -16.48
N LYS A 113 -1.37 0.41 -17.69
CA LYS A 113 -0.36 1.12 -18.45
C LYS A 113 -0.17 2.52 -17.89
N GLN A 114 1.09 2.98 -17.92
CA GLN A 114 1.43 4.32 -17.48
C GLN A 114 1.05 5.31 -18.57
N CYS A 115 -0.08 5.95 -18.38
CA CYS A 115 -0.65 6.83 -19.40
C CYS A 115 0.25 7.97 -19.82
N GLY A 116 1.04 8.49 -18.90
CA GLY A 116 1.92 9.60 -19.24
C GLY A 116 2.85 9.35 -20.38
N LYS A 117 3.28 8.11 -20.59
CA LYS A 117 4.13 7.77 -21.72
C LYS A 117 3.36 7.58 -22.98
N ILE A 118 2.16 7.09 -22.85
CA ILE A 118 1.33 6.80 -24.00
C ILE A 118 0.77 8.06 -24.55
N ASP A 119 0.41 8.97 -23.68
CA ASP A 119 -0.22 10.19 -24.08
C ASP A 119 0.65 11.08 -24.92
N LYS A 120 1.90 10.77 -25.04
CA LYS A 120 2.72 11.50 -25.94
C LYS A 120 2.27 11.30 -27.34
N PHE A 121 1.69 10.16 -27.59
CA PHE A 121 1.08 9.98 -28.83
C PHE A 121 -0.35 9.83 -28.67
N ALA A 122 -0.77 9.56 -27.53
CA ALA A 122 -2.17 9.53 -27.38
C ALA A 122 -2.70 10.91 -27.40
N LYS A 123 -1.98 11.86 -26.98
CA LYS A 123 -2.50 13.18 -27.11
C LYS A 123 -2.66 13.47 -28.52
N ASN A 124 -2.19 12.65 -29.20
CA ASN A 124 -2.52 12.56 -30.47
C ASN A 124 -3.51 11.50 -30.61
N ALA A 125 -3.80 10.81 -29.76
CA ALA A 125 -4.81 9.81 -29.88
C ALA A 125 -6.00 10.21 -29.09
#